data_280ccfbcd25d1e296ca228dba1bab1f0
#
_entry.id   280ccfbcd25d1e296ca228dba1bab1f0
#
_cell.length_a   1.000
_cell.length_b   1.000
_cell.length_c   1.000
_cell.angle_alpha   90.00
_cell.angle_beta   90.00
_cell.angle_gamma   90.00
#
_symmetry.space_group_name_H-M   'P 1'
#
loop_
_entity.id
_entity.type
_entity.pdbx_description
1 polymer ?
#
loop_
_entity_poly.entity_id
_entity_poly.type
_entity_poly.pdbx_seq_one_letter_code
_entity_poly.pdbx_strand_id
1 'polypeptide(L)'
;MADAVKLGTPTGDFDYPVISGSVGPDVVDIRKFYGQTGMFTFDPGFTSTASCESALTYIDGDEGILLHRGYPIGQLAEQSSFMEVSYLLLNGELPNKDELDNFTYTITRHTMLHEQLSTFYRGFRRDAHPMAIMCGVVGALSAFYHDSTDIADPEQRKIASHRLIAKMPTIAAMAYKYSVGQPFLYPDNNLSYTGNFLRMTFGVPAEEYEVVPAVEKAMDRIFILHADHEQNASTSTVRLAGSSGANPFACIAAGIACLWGPAHGGANEAALNMLHEIGTPDKIPHYIERAKDKNDPFRLMGFGHRVYKNYDPRATVMQKTVREVFDALKVTDPVFEVALRLEEMALNDDYFIEKKLFPNVDFYSGVILSAIGFPTTMFTALFALARTVGWVAQWNEMISDPAQKIGRPRQLYTGPTQRDYVPVEQR
;
A
#
# COMPACT_ATOMS: atom_id res chain seq x y z
N MET A 1 -13.00 24.97 -26.73
CA MET A 1 -12.03 25.97 -26.22
C MET A 1 -11.60 25.37 -24.88
N ALA A 2 -10.32 25.28 -24.63
CA ALA A 2 -9.89 24.83 -23.31
C ALA A 2 -10.38 25.85 -22.28
N ASP A 3 -11.15 25.39 -21.30
CA ASP A 3 -11.56 26.24 -20.20
C ASP A 3 -10.32 26.71 -19.45
N ALA A 4 -10.34 27.93 -18.94
CA ALA A 4 -9.26 28.51 -18.18
C ALA A 4 -9.80 29.15 -16.89
N VAL A 5 -9.04 29.02 -15.82
CA VAL A 5 -9.31 29.73 -14.57
C VAL A 5 -8.54 31.06 -14.60
N LYS A 6 -9.24 32.14 -14.38
CA LYS A 6 -8.66 33.47 -14.29
C LYS A 6 -8.28 33.77 -12.85
N LEU A 7 -7.00 34.06 -12.61
CA LEU A 7 -6.47 34.39 -11.29
C LEU A 7 -5.93 35.80 -11.25
N GLY A 8 -6.55 36.67 -10.44
CA GLY A 8 -6.05 38.01 -10.13
C GLY A 8 -4.91 37.92 -9.10
N THR A 9 -3.78 38.55 -9.39
CA THR A 9 -2.61 38.60 -8.52
C THR A 9 -2.14 40.05 -8.36
N PRO A 10 -1.27 40.37 -7.40
CA PRO A 10 -0.69 41.70 -7.26
C PRO A 10 0.10 42.18 -8.52
N THR A 11 0.52 41.25 -9.37
CA THR A 11 1.28 41.54 -10.60
C THR A 11 0.42 41.56 -11.85
N GLY A 12 -0.89 41.26 -11.76
CA GLY A 12 -1.85 41.28 -12.88
C GLY A 12 -2.77 40.07 -12.87
N ASP A 13 -3.60 39.99 -13.90
CA ASP A 13 -4.53 38.88 -14.14
C ASP A 13 -3.88 37.87 -15.09
N PHE A 14 -4.01 36.59 -14.78
CA PHE A 14 -3.45 35.51 -15.58
C PHE A 14 -4.50 34.39 -15.79
N ASP A 15 -4.49 33.80 -16.97
CA ASP A 15 -5.32 32.64 -17.30
C ASP A 15 -4.49 31.36 -17.21
N TYR A 16 -5.02 30.37 -16.45
CA TYR A 16 -4.41 29.06 -16.28
C TYR A 16 -5.30 28.01 -16.92
N PRO A 17 -4.74 27.17 -17.82
CA PRO A 17 -5.50 26.13 -18.48
C PRO A 17 -6.10 25.15 -17.46
N VAL A 18 -7.30 24.69 -17.77
CA VAL A 18 -7.95 23.57 -17.08
C VAL A 18 -7.66 22.30 -17.87
N ILE A 19 -7.26 21.24 -17.18
CA ILE A 19 -7.05 19.90 -17.73
C ILE A 19 -8.11 18.99 -17.14
N SER A 20 -8.86 18.31 -18.01
CA SER A 20 -9.87 17.32 -17.62
C SER A 20 -9.32 15.92 -17.80
N GLY A 21 -9.51 15.06 -16.77
CA GLY A 21 -9.27 13.62 -16.87
C GLY A 21 -10.40 12.89 -17.61
N SER A 22 -10.30 11.58 -17.73
CA SER A 22 -11.40 10.74 -18.23
C SER A 22 -12.56 10.66 -17.25
N VAL A 23 -12.27 10.76 -15.96
CA VAL A 23 -13.22 10.82 -14.83
C VAL A 23 -12.62 11.66 -13.70
N GLY A 24 -13.47 12.12 -12.78
CA GLY A 24 -13.04 12.89 -11.61
C GLY A 24 -12.98 14.40 -11.85
N PRO A 25 -12.46 15.16 -10.87
CA PRO A 25 -12.41 16.62 -10.95
C PRO A 25 -11.35 17.11 -11.95
N ASP A 26 -11.65 18.25 -12.55
CA ASP A 26 -10.70 18.99 -13.38
C ASP A 26 -9.54 19.55 -12.54
N VAL A 27 -8.39 19.76 -13.17
CA VAL A 27 -7.20 20.34 -12.52
C VAL A 27 -6.76 21.62 -13.24
N VAL A 28 -6.24 22.57 -12.47
CA VAL A 28 -5.67 23.82 -13.00
C VAL A 28 -4.17 23.63 -13.24
N ASP A 29 -3.71 23.84 -14.47
CA ASP A 29 -2.29 23.74 -14.82
C ASP A 29 -1.50 24.96 -14.33
N ILE A 30 -0.82 24.81 -13.19
CA ILE A 30 -0.02 25.88 -12.57
C ILE A 30 1.48 25.86 -12.95
N ARG A 31 1.90 25.06 -13.95
CA ARG A 31 3.33 24.94 -14.32
C ARG A 31 3.99 26.27 -14.68
N LYS A 32 3.21 27.24 -15.18
CA LYS A 32 3.69 28.60 -15.53
C LYS A 32 3.53 29.61 -14.39
N PHE A 33 2.87 29.27 -13.28
CA PHE A 33 2.49 30.20 -12.21
C PHE A 33 3.65 31.03 -11.68
N TYR A 34 4.74 30.36 -11.26
CA TYR A 34 5.91 31.06 -10.73
C TYR A 34 6.57 31.99 -11.76
N GLY A 35 6.70 31.54 -13.00
CA GLY A 35 7.33 32.35 -14.06
C GLY A 35 6.54 33.62 -14.41
N GLN A 36 5.23 33.60 -14.24
CA GLN A 36 4.33 34.72 -14.52
C GLN A 36 4.17 35.68 -13.33
N THR A 37 4.08 35.14 -12.12
CA THR A 37 3.68 35.91 -10.92
C THR A 37 4.81 36.13 -9.93
N GLY A 38 5.89 35.35 -9.98
CA GLY A 38 6.96 35.32 -8.97
C GLY A 38 6.53 34.64 -7.66
N MET A 39 5.33 34.08 -7.57
CA MET A 39 4.78 33.44 -6.37
C MET A 39 4.79 31.91 -6.49
N PHE A 40 4.81 31.21 -5.35
CA PHE A 40 4.54 29.78 -5.25
C PHE A 40 3.16 29.52 -4.66
N THR A 41 2.57 28.39 -4.98
CA THR A 41 1.41 27.84 -4.27
C THR A 41 1.85 27.20 -2.96
N PHE A 42 0.95 27.11 -1.99
CA PHE A 42 1.23 26.50 -0.68
C PHE A 42 0.17 25.43 -0.37
N ASP A 43 0.55 24.16 -0.48
CA ASP A 43 -0.30 22.99 -0.20
C ASP A 43 0.57 21.86 0.36
N PRO A 44 0.89 21.89 1.68
CA PRO A 44 1.87 20.98 2.31
C PRO A 44 1.51 19.49 2.22
N GLY A 45 0.25 19.18 2.07
CA GLY A 45 -0.24 17.78 2.04
C GLY A 45 -0.73 17.33 0.68
N PHE A 46 -0.56 18.14 -0.36
CA PHE A 46 -1.11 17.88 -1.71
C PHE A 46 -2.63 17.64 -1.72
N THR A 47 -3.36 18.23 -0.76
CA THR A 47 -4.80 18.02 -0.59
C THR A 47 -5.63 18.61 -1.74
N SER A 48 -5.06 19.56 -2.48
CA SER A 48 -5.69 20.25 -3.62
C SER A 48 -4.77 20.29 -4.85
N THR A 49 -3.74 19.43 -4.90
CA THR A 49 -2.72 19.47 -5.95
C THR A 49 -2.54 18.09 -6.57
N ALA A 50 -2.92 17.94 -7.83
CA ALA A 50 -2.56 16.77 -8.61
C ALA A 50 -1.05 16.82 -8.93
N SER A 51 -0.31 15.77 -8.56
CA SER A 51 1.14 15.69 -8.74
C SER A 51 1.57 14.98 -10.03
N CYS A 52 0.66 14.30 -10.71
CA CYS A 52 0.90 13.56 -11.95
C CYS A 52 -0.43 13.27 -12.68
N GLU A 53 -0.31 12.86 -13.92
CA GLU A 53 -1.35 12.13 -14.64
C GLU A 53 -1.11 10.62 -14.43
N SER A 54 -2.19 9.84 -14.31
CA SER A 54 -2.11 8.39 -14.17
C SER A 54 -3.37 7.71 -14.71
N ALA A 55 -3.18 6.58 -15.37
CA ALA A 55 -4.26 5.73 -15.87
C ALA A 55 -4.43 4.42 -15.05
N LEU A 56 -3.77 4.32 -13.88
CA LEU A 56 -3.73 3.08 -13.09
C LEU A 56 -4.95 2.91 -12.20
N THR A 57 -5.20 3.88 -11.35
CA THR A 57 -6.23 3.79 -10.31
C THR A 57 -7.00 5.08 -10.22
N TYR A 58 -8.32 4.97 -10.15
CA TYR A 58 -9.23 6.06 -9.86
C TYR A 58 -9.98 5.81 -8.56
N ILE A 59 -10.09 6.84 -7.74
CA ILE A 59 -10.84 6.83 -6.48
C ILE A 59 -11.82 8.00 -6.45
N ASP A 60 -13.08 7.67 -6.17
CA ASP A 60 -14.07 8.65 -5.73
C ASP A 60 -14.47 8.33 -4.29
N GLY A 61 -13.96 9.13 -3.36
CA GLY A 61 -14.20 8.91 -1.94
C GLY A 61 -15.62 9.27 -1.51
N ASP A 62 -16.30 10.17 -2.21
CA ASP A 62 -17.67 10.58 -1.88
C ASP A 62 -18.67 9.51 -2.34
N GLU A 63 -18.45 8.92 -3.52
CA GLU A 63 -19.28 7.84 -4.08
C GLU A 63 -18.85 6.43 -3.63
N GLY A 64 -17.68 6.28 -3.00
CA GLY A 64 -17.13 4.98 -2.59
C GLY A 64 -16.68 4.11 -3.76
N ILE A 65 -16.10 4.73 -4.78
CA ILE A 65 -15.63 4.07 -6.01
C ILE A 65 -14.11 3.86 -5.93
N LEU A 66 -13.65 2.67 -6.30
CA LEU A 66 -12.25 2.34 -6.54
C LEU A 66 -12.16 1.49 -7.80
N LEU A 67 -11.42 2.00 -8.79
CA LEU A 67 -11.21 1.32 -10.06
C LEU A 67 -9.72 1.08 -10.29
N HIS A 68 -9.36 -0.11 -10.76
CA HIS A 68 -8.04 -0.39 -11.33
C HIS A 68 -8.17 -0.51 -12.84
N ARG A 69 -7.51 0.38 -13.61
CA ARG A 69 -7.63 0.42 -15.07
C ARG A 69 -9.10 0.44 -15.56
N GLY A 70 -10.00 1.05 -14.79
CA GLY A 70 -11.43 1.10 -15.09
C GLY A 70 -12.26 -0.06 -14.54
N TYR A 71 -11.66 -1.12 -14.04
CA TYR A 71 -12.37 -2.26 -13.44
C TYR A 71 -12.67 -2.02 -11.97
N PRO A 72 -13.94 -2.21 -11.52
CA PRO A 72 -14.31 -2.06 -10.12
C PRO A 72 -13.58 -3.06 -9.22
N ILE A 73 -13.01 -2.55 -8.11
CA ILE A 73 -12.18 -3.37 -7.20
C ILE A 73 -12.93 -4.57 -6.63
N GLY A 74 -14.24 -4.44 -6.36
CA GLY A 74 -15.05 -5.55 -5.85
C GLY A 74 -15.16 -6.69 -6.86
N GLN A 75 -15.31 -6.40 -8.16
CA GLN A 75 -15.35 -7.42 -9.20
C GLN A 75 -14.00 -8.11 -9.35
N LEU A 76 -12.90 -7.35 -9.33
CA LEU A 76 -11.56 -7.92 -9.38
C LEU A 76 -11.29 -8.85 -8.20
N ALA A 77 -11.65 -8.46 -6.98
CA ALA A 77 -11.43 -9.27 -5.79
C ALA A 77 -12.31 -10.53 -5.71
N GLU A 78 -13.48 -10.53 -6.35
CA GLU A 78 -14.38 -11.70 -6.35
C GLU A 78 -14.11 -12.66 -7.49
N GLN A 79 -13.68 -12.18 -8.67
CA GLN A 79 -13.70 -12.93 -9.92
C GLN A 79 -12.30 -13.15 -10.52
N SER A 80 -11.27 -12.42 -10.07
CA SER A 80 -9.91 -12.55 -10.59
C SER A 80 -8.94 -13.09 -9.55
N SER A 81 -7.68 -13.25 -9.94
CA SER A 81 -6.56 -13.60 -9.07
C SER A 81 -5.60 -12.40 -8.91
N PHE A 82 -4.76 -12.43 -7.89
CA PHE A 82 -3.73 -11.40 -7.72
C PHE A 82 -2.77 -11.34 -8.91
N MET A 83 -2.52 -12.47 -9.60
CA MET A 83 -1.68 -12.49 -10.80
C MET A 83 -2.37 -11.78 -11.97
N GLU A 84 -3.68 -11.96 -12.18
CA GLU A 84 -4.44 -11.21 -13.19
C GLU A 84 -4.44 -9.71 -12.91
N VAL A 85 -4.68 -9.31 -11.65
CA VAL A 85 -4.65 -7.89 -11.25
C VAL A 85 -3.25 -7.31 -11.39
N SER A 86 -2.22 -8.09 -11.08
CA SER A 86 -0.83 -7.68 -11.29
C SER A 86 -0.52 -7.45 -12.77
N TYR A 87 -0.99 -8.34 -13.64
CA TYR A 87 -0.87 -8.18 -15.08
C TYR A 87 -1.63 -6.93 -15.57
N LEU A 88 -2.88 -6.77 -15.14
CA LEU A 88 -3.73 -5.62 -15.47
C LEU A 88 -3.05 -4.28 -15.14
N LEU A 89 -2.53 -4.14 -13.93
CA LEU A 89 -1.87 -2.92 -13.48
C LEU A 89 -0.62 -2.61 -14.31
N LEU A 90 0.17 -3.63 -14.65
CA LEU A 90 1.40 -3.46 -15.41
C LEU A 90 1.16 -3.21 -16.90
N ASN A 91 0.18 -3.87 -17.51
CA ASN A 91 0.01 -3.91 -18.96
C ASN A 91 -1.22 -3.12 -19.48
N GLY A 92 -2.14 -2.72 -18.59
CA GLY A 92 -3.27 -1.86 -18.93
C GLY A 92 -4.60 -2.57 -19.19
N GLU A 93 -4.58 -3.86 -19.55
CA GLU A 93 -5.76 -4.68 -19.83
C GLU A 93 -5.67 -6.03 -19.10
N LEU A 94 -6.83 -6.67 -18.88
CA LEU A 94 -6.87 -8.02 -18.34
C LEU A 94 -6.22 -9.02 -19.31
N PRO A 95 -5.43 -9.96 -18.81
CA PRO A 95 -4.77 -10.95 -19.66
C PRO A 95 -5.78 -11.93 -20.27
N ASN A 96 -5.54 -12.36 -21.50
CA ASN A 96 -6.10 -13.60 -21.98
C ASN A 96 -5.40 -14.79 -21.30
N LYS A 97 -5.89 -16.02 -21.56
CA LYS A 97 -5.35 -17.21 -20.89
C LYS A 97 -3.86 -17.42 -21.12
N ASP A 98 -3.40 -17.27 -22.35
CA ASP A 98 -1.99 -17.50 -22.70
C ASP A 98 -1.07 -16.42 -22.08
N GLU A 99 -1.52 -15.19 -22.05
CA GLU A 99 -0.82 -14.08 -21.39
C GLU A 99 -0.72 -14.30 -19.88
N LEU A 100 -1.80 -14.73 -19.23
CA LEU A 100 -1.80 -15.04 -17.80
C LEU A 100 -0.88 -16.22 -17.48
N ASP A 101 -0.96 -17.29 -18.27
CA ASP A 101 -0.13 -18.47 -18.08
C ASP A 101 1.37 -18.11 -18.23
N ASN A 102 1.74 -17.31 -19.24
CA ASN A 102 3.11 -16.85 -19.46
C ASN A 102 3.59 -15.91 -18.36
N PHE A 103 2.74 -14.99 -17.92
CA PHE A 103 3.07 -14.07 -16.82
C PHE A 103 3.28 -14.83 -15.52
N THR A 104 2.35 -15.71 -15.17
CA THR A 104 2.43 -16.55 -13.96
C THR A 104 3.67 -17.45 -14.00
N TYR A 105 3.96 -18.05 -15.15
CA TYR A 105 5.16 -18.85 -15.36
C TYR A 105 6.43 -18.02 -15.10
N THR A 106 6.48 -16.80 -15.62
CA THR A 106 7.63 -15.90 -15.44
C THR A 106 7.80 -15.49 -13.98
N ILE A 107 6.72 -15.04 -13.31
CA ILE A 107 6.76 -14.63 -11.91
C ILE A 107 7.20 -15.80 -11.01
N THR A 108 6.62 -16.98 -11.20
CA THR A 108 6.92 -18.19 -10.41
C THR A 108 8.42 -18.55 -10.46
N ARG A 109 9.09 -18.34 -11.59
CA ARG A 109 10.52 -18.68 -11.79
C ARG A 109 11.48 -17.59 -11.33
N HIS A 110 10.99 -16.44 -10.87
CA HIS A 110 11.79 -15.36 -10.31
C HIS A 110 11.69 -15.23 -8.78
N THR A 111 10.98 -16.15 -8.12
CA THR A 111 10.69 -16.08 -6.67
C THR A 111 11.90 -16.32 -5.77
N MET A 112 12.87 -17.13 -6.22
CA MET A 112 14.08 -17.38 -5.44
C MET A 112 14.94 -16.12 -5.29
N LEU A 113 15.46 -15.92 -4.09
CA LEU A 113 16.45 -14.89 -3.80
C LEU A 113 17.87 -15.42 -4.11
N HIS A 114 18.79 -14.50 -4.33
CA HIS A 114 20.21 -14.86 -4.35
C HIS A 114 20.62 -15.43 -2.99
N GLU A 115 21.33 -16.57 -2.97
CA GLU A 115 21.62 -17.31 -1.73
C GLU A 115 22.34 -16.46 -0.68
N GLN A 116 23.22 -15.56 -1.08
CA GLN A 116 23.92 -14.67 -0.15
C GLN A 116 23.00 -13.72 0.61
N LEU A 117 21.76 -13.46 0.14
CA LEU A 117 20.79 -12.68 0.89
C LEU A 117 20.40 -13.35 2.22
N SER A 118 20.47 -14.68 2.30
CA SER A 118 20.27 -15.39 3.56
C SER A 118 21.26 -14.95 4.65
N THR A 119 22.50 -14.62 4.25
CA THR A 119 23.53 -14.07 5.15
C THR A 119 23.19 -12.62 5.54
N PHE A 120 22.64 -11.84 4.63
CA PHE A 120 22.22 -10.47 4.93
C PHE A 120 21.13 -10.42 6.01
N TYR A 121 20.16 -11.36 5.99
CA TYR A 121 19.16 -11.50 7.06
C TYR A 121 19.81 -11.74 8.43
N ARG A 122 20.89 -12.50 8.51
CA ARG A 122 21.62 -12.79 9.75
C ARG A 122 22.31 -11.56 10.36
N GLY A 123 22.45 -10.49 9.59
CA GLY A 123 22.97 -9.21 10.07
C GLY A 123 21.95 -8.39 10.87
N PHE A 124 20.66 -8.69 10.78
CA PHE A 124 19.63 -8.04 11.58
C PHE A 124 19.53 -8.68 12.98
N ARG A 125 18.99 -7.91 13.92
CA ARG A 125 18.58 -8.49 15.20
C ARG A 125 17.33 -9.37 14.99
N ARG A 126 17.16 -10.39 15.80
CA ARG A 126 15.99 -11.28 15.72
C ARG A 126 14.67 -10.58 16.03
N ASP A 127 14.71 -9.57 16.88
CA ASP A 127 13.59 -8.73 17.25
C ASP A 127 13.39 -7.52 16.30
N ALA A 128 14.11 -7.49 15.17
CA ALA A 128 13.94 -6.45 14.17
C ALA A 128 12.55 -6.53 13.55
N HIS A 129 11.90 -5.36 13.40
CA HIS A 129 10.60 -5.28 12.76
C HIS A 129 10.67 -5.74 11.30
N PRO A 130 9.74 -6.59 10.81
CA PRO A 130 9.76 -7.11 9.44
C PRO A 130 9.86 -6.03 8.37
N MET A 131 9.23 -4.88 8.58
CA MET A 131 9.33 -3.74 7.64
C MET A 131 10.75 -3.19 7.53
N ALA A 132 11.53 -3.15 8.62
CA ALA A 132 12.94 -2.74 8.57
C ALA A 132 13.77 -3.73 7.76
N ILE A 133 13.53 -5.03 7.96
CA ILE A 133 14.19 -6.09 7.20
C ILE A 133 13.84 -5.97 5.72
N MET A 134 12.55 -5.86 5.38
CA MET A 134 12.08 -5.75 4.00
C MET A 134 12.67 -4.51 3.30
N CYS A 135 12.68 -3.35 3.96
CA CYS A 135 13.27 -2.13 3.44
C CYS A 135 14.75 -2.33 3.09
N GLY A 136 15.51 -2.93 4.01
CA GLY A 136 16.94 -3.20 3.79
C GLY A 136 17.18 -4.23 2.67
N VAL A 137 16.45 -5.34 2.68
CA VAL A 137 16.61 -6.43 1.70
C VAL A 137 16.20 -5.97 0.30
N VAL A 138 15.08 -5.28 0.14
CA VAL A 138 14.62 -4.79 -1.18
C VAL A 138 15.63 -3.78 -1.75
N GLY A 139 16.15 -2.85 -0.94
CA GLY A 139 17.21 -1.94 -1.36
C GLY A 139 18.49 -2.70 -1.78
N ALA A 140 18.85 -3.75 -1.05
CA ALA A 140 20.00 -4.58 -1.35
C ALA A 140 19.89 -5.36 -2.68
N LEU A 141 18.66 -5.62 -3.18
CA LEU A 141 18.47 -6.30 -4.48
C LEU A 141 19.23 -5.60 -5.61
N SER A 142 19.37 -4.27 -5.56
CA SER A 142 20.17 -3.52 -6.55
C SER A 142 21.64 -3.93 -6.59
N ALA A 143 22.19 -4.49 -5.51
CA ALA A 143 23.55 -5.01 -5.45
C ALA A 143 23.69 -6.47 -5.94
N PHE A 144 22.57 -7.17 -6.18
CA PHE A 144 22.55 -8.56 -6.62
C PHE A 144 22.06 -8.75 -8.06
N TYR A 145 21.27 -7.79 -8.60
CA TYR A 145 20.58 -7.90 -9.88
C TYR A 145 20.97 -6.73 -10.81
N HIS A 146 22.25 -6.60 -11.11
CA HIS A 146 22.82 -5.50 -11.93
C HIS A 146 22.29 -5.48 -13.36
N ASP A 147 21.82 -6.61 -13.88
CA ASP A 147 21.23 -6.80 -15.20
C ASP A 147 19.79 -6.25 -15.32
N SER A 148 19.30 -5.57 -14.30
CA SER A 148 17.96 -4.97 -14.28
C SER A 148 17.91 -3.64 -13.52
N THR A 149 18.98 -2.87 -13.56
CA THR A 149 19.09 -1.55 -12.92
C THR A 149 19.14 -0.38 -13.88
N ASP A 150 19.36 -0.62 -15.17
CA ASP A 150 19.30 0.43 -16.19
C ASP A 150 17.85 0.77 -16.54
N ILE A 151 17.43 1.95 -16.07
CA ILE A 151 16.07 2.43 -16.28
C ILE A 151 15.81 2.97 -17.69
N ALA A 152 16.85 3.20 -18.49
CA ALA A 152 16.71 3.60 -19.88
C ALA A 152 16.33 2.42 -20.79
N ASP A 153 16.69 1.20 -20.38
CA ASP A 153 16.38 -0.04 -21.09
C ASP A 153 14.98 -0.58 -20.68
N PRO A 154 13.98 -0.62 -21.59
CA PRO A 154 12.65 -1.15 -21.29
C PRO A 154 12.65 -2.61 -20.85
N GLU A 155 13.53 -3.45 -21.38
CA GLU A 155 13.60 -4.87 -21.00
C GLU A 155 14.16 -5.02 -19.58
N GLN A 156 15.16 -4.24 -19.20
CA GLN A 156 15.64 -4.24 -17.82
C GLN A 156 14.57 -3.72 -16.83
N ARG A 157 13.80 -2.69 -17.20
CA ARG A 157 12.66 -2.24 -16.39
C ARG A 157 11.63 -3.36 -16.20
N LYS A 158 11.29 -4.09 -17.27
CA LYS A 158 10.38 -5.22 -17.24
C LYS A 158 10.89 -6.34 -16.34
N ILE A 159 12.15 -6.73 -16.48
CA ILE A 159 12.78 -7.75 -15.64
C ILE A 159 12.80 -7.33 -14.17
N ALA A 160 13.15 -6.08 -13.87
CA ALA A 160 13.13 -5.54 -12.51
C ALA A 160 11.73 -5.58 -11.90
N SER A 161 10.71 -5.21 -12.69
CA SER A 161 9.30 -5.26 -12.28
C SER A 161 8.87 -6.68 -11.91
N HIS A 162 9.18 -7.65 -12.75
CA HIS A 162 8.87 -9.06 -12.49
C HIS A 162 9.63 -9.58 -11.25
N ARG A 163 10.90 -9.24 -11.10
CA ARG A 163 11.73 -9.63 -9.93
C ARG A 163 11.18 -9.06 -8.63
N LEU A 164 10.77 -7.79 -8.61
CA LEU A 164 10.19 -7.16 -7.43
C LEU A 164 8.91 -7.89 -7.00
N ILE A 165 7.97 -8.08 -7.92
CA ILE A 165 6.72 -8.78 -7.62
C ILE A 165 6.99 -10.22 -7.16
N ALA A 166 7.83 -10.94 -7.90
CA ALA A 166 8.11 -12.35 -7.64
C ALA A 166 8.82 -12.60 -6.29
N LYS A 167 9.73 -11.71 -5.90
CA LYS A 167 10.59 -11.91 -4.73
C LYS A 167 9.98 -11.42 -3.42
N MET A 168 8.98 -10.54 -3.47
CA MET A 168 8.37 -9.99 -2.24
C MET A 168 7.78 -11.04 -1.32
N PRO A 169 7.06 -12.08 -1.79
CA PRO A 169 6.60 -13.15 -0.91
C PRO A 169 7.73 -13.87 -0.18
N THR A 170 8.82 -14.18 -0.89
CA THR A 170 9.99 -14.83 -0.31
C THR A 170 10.67 -13.92 0.71
N ILE A 171 10.81 -12.62 0.40
CA ILE A 171 11.40 -11.63 1.32
C ILE A 171 10.57 -11.52 2.61
N ALA A 172 9.25 -11.41 2.49
CA ALA A 172 8.35 -11.30 3.64
C ALA A 172 8.33 -12.58 4.49
N ALA A 173 8.27 -13.75 3.85
CA ALA A 173 8.30 -15.03 4.54
C ALA A 173 9.63 -15.26 5.27
N MET A 174 10.76 -14.91 4.66
CA MET A 174 12.08 -15.00 5.30
C MET A 174 12.19 -14.03 6.49
N ALA A 175 11.63 -12.82 6.40
CA ALA A 175 11.60 -11.87 7.52
C ALA A 175 10.84 -12.48 8.71
N TYR A 176 9.69 -13.08 8.47
CA TYR A 176 8.92 -13.79 9.49
C TYR A 176 9.70 -14.97 10.07
N LYS A 177 10.19 -15.89 9.22
CA LYS A 177 10.97 -17.06 9.65
C LYS A 177 12.20 -16.69 10.49
N TYR A 178 12.88 -15.62 10.10
CA TYR A 178 14.01 -15.10 10.85
C TYR A 178 13.61 -14.65 12.25
N SER A 179 12.49 -13.91 12.38
CA SER A 179 12.02 -13.39 13.67
C SER A 179 11.64 -14.52 14.65
N VAL A 180 11.03 -15.59 14.15
CA VAL A 180 10.62 -16.75 14.99
C VAL A 180 11.71 -17.82 15.13
N GLY A 181 12.87 -17.64 14.50
CA GLY A 181 14.02 -18.54 14.61
C GLY A 181 13.85 -19.88 13.90
N GLN A 182 13.00 -19.95 12.89
CA GLN A 182 12.79 -21.12 12.05
C GLN A 182 13.64 -21.07 10.78
N PRO A 183 13.96 -22.24 10.16
CA PRO A 183 14.68 -22.29 8.90
C PRO A 183 13.86 -21.66 7.78
N PHE A 184 14.54 -21.03 6.81
CA PHE A 184 13.93 -20.54 5.60
C PHE A 184 13.47 -21.70 4.73
N LEU A 185 12.28 -21.57 4.13
CA LEU A 185 11.81 -22.46 3.08
C LEU A 185 12.01 -21.80 1.73
N TYR A 186 12.52 -22.57 0.77
CA TYR A 186 12.62 -22.14 -0.60
C TYR A 186 11.24 -22.17 -1.28
N PRO A 187 11.01 -21.30 -2.29
CA PRO A 187 9.79 -21.34 -3.09
C PRO A 187 9.54 -22.71 -3.73
N ASP A 188 8.27 -23.08 -3.90
CA ASP A 188 7.82 -24.25 -4.64
C ASP A 188 7.06 -23.80 -5.89
N ASN A 189 7.58 -24.13 -7.07
CA ASN A 189 7.00 -23.69 -8.34
C ASN A 189 5.68 -24.42 -8.71
N ASN A 190 5.25 -25.40 -7.93
CA ASN A 190 3.97 -26.10 -8.14
C ASN A 190 2.80 -25.41 -7.44
N LEU A 191 3.07 -24.46 -6.57
CA LEU A 191 2.06 -23.71 -5.84
C LEU A 191 1.75 -22.38 -6.52
N SER A 192 0.55 -21.86 -6.26
CA SER A 192 0.17 -20.49 -6.64
C SER A 192 1.07 -19.46 -5.93
N TYR A 193 1.03 -18.22 -6.36
CA TYR A 193 1.75 -17.12 -5.72
C TYR A 193 1.43 -17.01 -4.22
N THR A 194 0.14 -17.03 -3.89
CA THR A 194 -0.36 -16.92 -2.51
C THR A 194 -0.13 -18.19 -1.70
N GLY A 195 -0.40 -19.35 -2.27
CA GLY A 195 -0.14 -20.64 -1.62
C GLY A 195 1.34 -20.84 -1.33
N ASN A 196 2.22 -20.44 -2.23
CA ASN A 196 3.67 -20.48 -2.03
C ASN A 196 4.12 -19.55 -0.88
N PHE A 197 3.56 -18.34 -0.81
CA PHE A 197 3.80 -17.42 0.31
C PHE A 197 3.39 -18.04 1.64
N LEU A 198 2.19 -18.62 1.74
CA LEU A 198 1.69 -19.28 2.95
C LEU A 198 2.60 -20.45 3.36
N ARG A 199 2.98 -21.30 2.41
CA ARG A 199 3.93 -22.40 2.66
C ARG A 199 5.28 -21.91 3.16
N MET A 200 5.87 -20.91 2.53
CA MET A 200 7.17 -20.35 2.98
C MET A 200 7.08 -19.72 4.37
N THR A 201 5.91 -19.18 4.73
CA THR A 201 5.70 -18.53 6.03
C THR A 201 5.44 -19.53 7.14
N PHE A 202 4.51 -20.46 6.96
CA PHE A 202 4.05 -21.34 8.03
C PHE A 202 4.58 -22.77 7.95
N GLY A 203 4.97 -23.24 6.77
CA GLY A 203 5.55 -24.56 6.61
C GLY A 203 6.88 -24.73 7.36
N VAL A 204 7.25 -25.97 7.65
CA VAL A 204 8.52 -26.35 8.25
C VAL A 204 9.15 -27.50 7.43
N PRO A 205 10.49 -27.66 7.42
CA PRO A 205 11.11 -28.71 6.60
C PRO A 205 10.81 -30.15 7.06
N ALA A 206 10.23 -30.29 8.26
CA ALA A 206 9.98 -31.60 8.87
C ALA A 206 8.69 -32.28 8.39
N GLU A 207 7.79 -31.52 7.76
CA GLU A 207 6.48 -32.02 7.30
C GLU A 207 6.00 -31.26 6.06
N GLU A 208 5.06 -31.83 5.33
CA GLU A 208 4.39 -31.16 4.22
C GLU A 208 3.42 -30.10 4.76
N TYR A 209 3.41 -28.94 4.11
CA TYR A 209 2.44 -27.89 4.40
C TYR A 209 1.25 -27.99 3.45
N GLU A 210 0.09 -28.22 4.01
CA GLU A 210 -1.16 -28.24 3.26
C GLU A 210 -1.76 -26.81 3.20
N VAL A 211 -1.91 -26.29 1.99
CA VAL A 211 -2.53 -24.97 1.76
C VAL A 211 -4.04 -25.10 1.92
N VAL A 212 -4.60 -24.40 2.92
CA VAL A 212 -6.06 -24.35 3.12
C VAL A 212 -6.69 -23.44 2.06
N PRO A 213 -7.58 -23.94 1.16
CA PRO A 213 -8.08 -23.17 0.02
C PRO A 213 -8.79 -21.86 0.41
N ALA A 214 -9.53 -21.85 1.52
CA ALA A 214 -10.21 -20.64 2.01
C ALA A 214 -9.21 -19.57 2.48
N VAL A 215 -8.09 -19.99 3.09
CA VAL A 215 -7.01 -19.09 3.53
C VAL A 215 -6.27 -18.54 2.32
N GLU A 216 -5.94 -19.37 1.35
CA GLU A 216 -5.31 -18.95 0.10
C GLU A 216 -6.16 -17.90 -0.62
N LYS A 217 -7.46 -18.16 -0.78
CA LYS A 217 -8.40 -17.23 -1.41
C LYS A 217 -8.53 -15.92 -0.63
N ALA A 218 -8.55 -15.98 0.70
CA ALA A 218 -8.62 -14.81 1.55
C ALA A 218 -7.38 -13.92 1.40
N MET A 219 -6.21 -14.53 1.38
CA MET A 219 -4.95 -13.81 1.16
C MET A 219 -4.86 -13.22 -0.24
N ASP A 220 -5.31 -13.94 -1.26
CA ASP A 220 -5.35 -13.44 -2.64
C ASP A 220 -6.23 -12.19 -2.76
N ARG A 221 -7.43 -12.21 -2.14
CA ARG A 221 -8.31 -11.06 -2.04
C ARG A 221 -7.67 -9.89 -1.29
N ILE A 222 -7.00 -10.15 -0.17
CA ILE A 222 -6.27 -9.11 0.58
C ILE A 222 -5.21 -8.48 -0.33
N PHE A 223 -4.46 -9.26 -1.08
CA PHE A 223 -3.45 -8.74 -1.98
C PHE A 223 -4.06 -7.89 -3.10
N ILE A 224 -5.17 -8.33 -3.71
CA ILE A 224 -5.89 -7.56 -4.74
C ILE A 224 -6.36 -6.21 -4.17
N LEU A 225 -7.01 -6.21 -3.01
CA LEU A 225 -7.58 -5.01 -2.39
C LEU A 225 -6.53 -4.00 -1.91
N HIS A 226 -5.27 -4.43 -1.78
CA HIS A 226 -4.14 -3.58 -1.39
C HIS A 226 -3.17 -3.29 -2.54
N ALA A 227 -3.41 -3.83 -3.74
CA ALA A 227 -2.47 -3.77 -4.87
C ALA A 227 -2.07 -2.35 -5.27
N ASP A 228 -3.03 -1.43 -5.37
CA ASP A 228 -2.79 0.00 -5.60
C ASP A 228 -3.88 0.86 -4.94
N HIS A 229 -3.57 2.13 -4.67
CA HIS A 229 -4.51 3.08 -4.09
C HIS A 229 -4.12 4.51 -4.44
N GLU A 230 -3.99 4.80 -5.74
CA GLU A 230 -3.69 6.12 -6.29
C GLU A 230 -2.41 6.75 -5.69
N GLN A 231 -2.35 8.08 -5.56
CA GLN A 231 -1.21 8.84 -5.04
C GLN A 231 -1.23 8.91 -3.50
N ASN A 232 -1.25 7.77 -2.82
CA ASN A 232 -0.98 7.72 -1.37
C ASN A 232 0.49 8.08 -1.06
N ALA A 233 0.81 8.29 0.21
CA ALA A 233 2.14 8.75 0.62
C ALA A 233 3.29 7.87 0.12
N SER A 234 3.16 6.54 0.18
CA SER A 234 4.21 5.63 -0.28
C SER A 234 4.33 5.58 -1.80
N THR A 235 3.22 5.63 -2.53
CA THR A 235 3.23 5.71 -4.00
C THR A 235 3.88 7.01 -4.48
N SER A 236 3.51 8.15 -3.88
CA SER A 236 4.14 9.44 -4.17
C SER A 236 5.63 9.45 -3.83
N THR A 237 6.04 8.75 -2.74
CA THR A 237 7.45 8.58 -2.39
C THR A 237 8.20 7.77 -3.43
N VAL A 238 7.63 6.68 -3.95
CA VAL A 238 8.22 5.87 -5.04
C VAL A 238 8.40 6.71 -6.29
N ARG A 239 7.38 7.48 -6.70
CA ARG A 239 7.46 8.36 -7.86
C ARG A 239 8.49 9.49 -7.63
N LEU A 240 8.51 10.09 -6.44
CA LEU A 240 9.49 11.12 -6.11
C LEU A 240 10.94 10.59 -6.15
N ALA A 241 11.20 9.43 -5.53
CA ALA A 241 12.50 8.78 -5.60
C ALA A 241 12.89 8.44 -7.03
N GLY A 242 11.99 7.82 -7.80
CA GLY A 242 12.19 7.45 -9.19
C GLY A 242 12.42 8.65 -10.12
N SER A 243 11.86 9.81 -9.78
CA SER A 243 12.03 11.04 -10.57
C SER A 243 13.49 11.50 -10.69
N SER A 244 14.35 11.06 -9.78
CA SER A 244 15.80 11.30 -9.82
C SER A 244 16.57 10.36 -10.78
N GLY A 245 15.90 9.38 -11.39
CA GLY A 245 16.54 8.32 -12.16
C GLY A 245 17.06 7.16 -11.31
N ALA A 246 16.63 7.05 -10.04
CA ALA A 246 17.01 5.93 -9.19
C ALA A 246 16.42 4.61 -9.69
N ASN A 247 17.19 3.51 -9.51
CA ASN A 247 16.76 2.18 -9.93
C ASN A 247 15.50 1.72 -9.16
N PRO A 248 14.69 0.82 -9.72
CA PRO A 248 13.39 0.46 -9.14
C PRO A 248 13.49 -0.18 -7.76
N PHE A 249 14.54 -0.96 -7.47
CA PHE A 249 14.71 -1.58 -6.14
C PHE A 249 14.87 -0.53 -5.05
N ALA A 250 15.66 0.52 -5.29
CA ALA A 250 15.83 1.62 -4.37
C ALA A 250 14.53 2.43 -4.20
N CYS A 251 13.78 2.65 -5.29
CA CYS A 251 12.50 3.36 -5.23
C CYS A 251 11.45 2.59 -4.41
N ILE A 252 11.36 1.27 -4.60
CA ILE A 252 10.43 0.44 -3.83
C ILE A 252 10.85 0.36 -2.35
N ALA A 253 12.15 0.30 -2.04
CA ALA A 253 12.62 0.39 -0.66
C ALA A 253 12.19 1.71 0.01
N ALA A 254 12.24 2.85 -0.72
CA ALA A 254 11.74 4.12 -0.22
C ALA A 254 10.21 4.09 0.02
N GLY A 255 9.44 3.43 -0.86
CA GLY A 255 8.01 3.18 -0.67
C GLY A 255 7.72 2.37 0.58
N ILE A 256 8.47 1.29 0.82
CA ILE A 256 8.37 0.45 2.03
C ILE A 256 8.67 1.29 3.28
N ALA A 257 9.71 2.10 3.26
CA ALA A 257 10.06 2.98 4.37
C ALA A 257 8.93 3.98 4.70
N CYS A 258 8.31 4.58 3.68
CA CYS A 258 7.18 5.49 3.86
C CYS A 258 5.93 4.75 4.38
N LEU A 259 5.64 3.54 3.85
CA LEU A 259 4.49 2.75 4.27
C LEU A 259 4.58 2.35 5.75
N TRP A 260 5.77 2.15 6.28
CA TRP A 260 6.00 1.78 7.67
C TRP A 260 5.61 2.86 8.67
N GLY A 261 5.42 4.10 8.23
CA GLY A 261 5.00 5.19 9.11
C GLY A 261 3.62 4.95 9.74
N PRO A 262 3.42 5.28 11.04
CA PRO A 262 2.16 5.01 11.75
C PRO A 262 0.97 5.79 11.18
N ALA A 263 1.20 6.86 10.45
CA ALA A 263 0.15 7.63 9.78
C ALA A 263 -0.28 7.04 8.43
N HIS A 264 0.33 5.93 7.98
CA HIS A 264 0.07 5.32 6.66
C HIS A 264 -0.29 3.84 6.79
N GLY A 265 0.67 2.91 6.97
CA GLY A 265 0.43 1.47 6.90
C GLY A 265 0.10 0.78 8.24
N GLY A 266 0.01 1.51 9.35
CA GLY A 266 -0.20 0.93 10.68
C GLY A 266 -1.67 0.78 11.11
N ALA A 267 -2.65 1.05 10.24
CA ALA A 267 -4.06 1.11 10.64
C ALA A 267 -4.65 -0.26 11.00
N ASN A 268 -4.30 -1.32 10.29
CA ASN A 268 -4.79 -2.67 10.57
C ASN A 268 -4.18 -3.26 11.88
N GLU A 269 -2.92 -2.99 12.16
CA GLU A 269 -2.31 -3.33 13.46
C GLU A 269 -3.00 -2.59 14.60
N ALA A 270 -3.25 -1.29 14.44
CA ALA A 270 -3.94 -0.48 15.43
C ALA A 270 -5.39 -0.96 15.66
N ALA A 271 -6.10 -1.41 14.62
CA ALA A 271 -7.44 -1.96 14.74
C ALA A 271 -7.44 -3.25 15.56
N LEU A 272 -6.53 -4.17 15.32
CA LEU A 272 -6.44 -5.41 16.10
C LEU A 272 -6.02 -5.16 17.55
N ASN A 273 -5.07 -4.27 17.80
CA ASN A 273 -4.67 -3.89 19.16
C ASN A 273 -5.84 -3.29 19.95
N MET A 274 -6.67 -2.48 19.30
CA MET A 274 -7.91 -1.95 19.88
C MET A 274 -8.90 -3.08 20.24
N LEU A 275 -9.08 -4.09 19.38
CA LEU A 275 -9.96 -5.24 19.68
C LEU A 275 -9.44 -6.03 20.89
N HIS A 276 -8.13 -6.20 21.03
CA HIS A 276 -7.54 -6.81 22.22
C HIS A 276 -7.70 -5.95 23.47
N GLU A 277 -7.62 -4.61 23.36
CA GLU A 277 -7.90 -3.69 24.48
C GLU A 277 -9.35 -3.79 24.95
N ILE A 278 -10.31 -3.87 24.03
CA ILE A 278 -11.73 -4.09 24.36
C ILE A 278 -11.89 -5.45 25.06
N GLY A 279 -11.29 -6.50 24.52
CA GLY A 279 -11.12 -7.83 25.10
C GLY A 279 -12.36 -8.69 25.14
N THR A 280 -13.54 -8.15 25.54
CA THR A 280 -14.80 -8.92 25.66
C THR A 280 -16.01 -8.12 25.16
N PRO A 281 -17.04 -8.79 24.58
CA PRO A 281 -18.19 -8.12 23.99
C PRO A 281 -18.98 -7.22 24.95
N ASP A 282 -19.02 -7.54 26.23
CA ASP A 282 -19.73 -6.77 27.26
C ASP A 282 -19.13 -5.37 27.50
N LYS A 283 -17.85 -5.18 27.14
CA LYS A 283 -17.15 -3.89 27.25
C LYS A 283 -17.38 -2.97 26.06
N ILE A 284 -17.85 -3.47 24.93
CA ILE A 284 -18.02 -2.70 23.69
C ILE A 284 -18.82 -1.41 23.92
N PRO A 285 -19.98 -1.39 24.64
CA PRO A 285 -20.72 -0.17 24.86
C PRO A 285 -19.90 0.93 25.55
N HIS A 286 -19.06 0.56 26.51
CA HIS A 286 -18.17 1.51 27.18
C HIS A 286 -17.16 2.14 26.21
N TYR A 287 -16.54 1.36 25.32
CA TYR A 287 -15.58 1.86 24.34
C TYR A 287 -16.25 2.67 23.23
N ILE A 288 -17.47 2.35 22.85
CA ILE A 288 -18.28 3.18 21.93
C ILE A 288 -18.52 4.57 22.53
N GLU A 289 -18.91 4.66 23.81
CA GLU A 289 -19.10 5.96 24.48
C GLU A 289 -17.79 6.75 24.59
N ARG A 290 -16.67 6.10 24.87
CA ARG A 290 -15.33 6.74 24.83
C ARG A 290 -15.01 7.28 23.44
N ALA A 291 -15.29 6.54 22.38
CA ALA A 291 -15.06 6.97 21.00
C ALA A 291 -15.91 8.18 20.59
N LYS A 292 -17.10 8.35 21.19
CA LYS A 292 -17.99 9.50 20.99
C LYS A 292 -17.53 10.74 21.75
N ASP A 293 -16.81 10.59 22.86
CA ASP A 293 -16.30 11.72 23.64
C ASP A 293 -15.09 12.36 22.93
N LYS A 294 -15.25 13.62 22.58
CA LYS A 294 -14.17 14.40 21.92
C LYS A 294 -12.95 14.62 22.81
N ASN A 295 -13.11 14.55 24.14
CA ASN A 295 -12.05 14.77 25.12
C ASN A 295 -11.30 13.47 25.47
N ASP A 296 -11.89 12.29 25.19
CA ASP A 296 -11.18 11.01 25.34
C ASP A 296 -10.21 10.82 24.15
N PRO A 297 -8.96 10.42 24.38
CA PRO A 297 -8.01 10.13 23.32
C PRO A 297 -8.35 8.85 22.53
N PHE A 298 -9.21 7.99 23.05
CA PHE A 298 -9.61 6.74 22.40
C PHE A 298 -10.34 7.01 21.08
N ARG A 299 -10.03 6.22 20.07
CA ARG A 299 -10.71 6.23 18.77
C ARG A 299 -10.95 4.80 18.31
N LEU A 300 -12.05 4.56 17.63
CA LEU A 300 -12.27 3.28 16.95
C LEU A 300 -11.34 3.19 15.73
N MET A 301 -10.28 2.41 15.87
CA MET A 301 -9.34 2.16 14.79
C MET A 301 -9.96 1.20 13.77
N GLY A 302 -9.69 1.44 12.48
CA GLY A 302 -10.32 0.68 11.40
C GLY A 302 -11.76 1.14 11.08
N PHE A 303 -12.22 2.28 11.63
CA PHE A 303 -13.50 2.90 11.32
C PHE A 303 -13.31 4.26 10.67
N GLY A 304 -14.10 4.53 9.62
CA GLY A 304 -13.92 5.71 8.77
C GLY A 304 -12.67 5.61 7.88
N HIS A 305 -12.52 6.54 6.96
CA HIS A 305 -11.39 6.59 6.04
C HIS A 305 -11.06 8.03 5.64
N ARG A 306 -9.78 8.34 5.38
CA ARG A 306 -9.38 9.69 4.97
C ARG A 306 -9.92 10.08 3.60
N VAL A 307 -10.05 9.11 2.70
CA VAL A 307 -10.50 9.29 1.31
C VAL A 307 -12.01 9.00 1.22
N TYR A 308 -12.44 7.81 1.64
CA TYR A 308 -13.85 7.43 1.56
C TYR A 308 -14.66 8.14 2.65
N LYS A 309 -15.52 9.05 2.21
CA LYS A 309 -16.56 9.69 3.05
C LYS A 309 -17.85 8.88 3.06
N ASN A 310 -17.92 7.82 2.31
CA ASN A 310 -18.97 6.82 2.27
C ASN A 310 -18.36 5.46 2.64
N TYR A 311 -19.00 4.36 2.30
CA TYR A 311 -18.51 3.02 2.58
C TYR A 311 -17.27 2.69 1.73
N ASP A 312 -16.24 2.12 2.34
CA ASP A 312 -15.05 1.64 1.64
C ASP A 312 -15.44 0.42 0.77
N PRO A 313 -15.32 0.47 -0.58
CA PRO A 313 -15.78 -0.63 -1.43
C PRO A 313 -15.02 -1.94 -1.20
N ARG A 314 -13.84 -1.88 -0.57
CA ARG A 314 -13.04 -3.05 -0.20
C ARG A 314 -13.61 -3.77 1.02
N ALA A 315 -14.24 -3.03 1.93
CA ALA A 315 -14.76 -3.57 3.17
C ALA A 315 -15.87 -4.61 2.95
N THR A 316 -16.72 -4.43 1.93
CA THR A 316 -17.78 -5.41 1.60
C THR A 316 -17.22 -6.80 1.27
N VAL A 317 -16.14 -6.83 0.47
CA VAL A 317 -15.48 -8.09 0.11
C VAL A 317 -14.82 -8.72 1.35
N MET A 318 -14.15 -7.90 2.17
CA MET A 318 -13.48 -8.38 3.37
C MET A 318 -14.44 -8.90 4.43
N GLN A 319 -15.59 -8.27 4.64
CA GLN A 319 -16.61 -8.72 5.56
C GLN A 319 -17.08 -10.17 5.25
N LYS A 320 -17.32 -10.46 3.97
CA LYS A 320 -17.65 -11.82 3.52
C LYS A 320 -16.48 -12.78 3.74
N THR A 321 -15.27 -12.32 3.44
CA THR A 321 -14.05 -13.13 3.56
C THR A 321 -13.73 -13.51 5.01
N VAL A 322 -14.00 -12.63 6.00
CA VAL A 322 -13.89 -12.97 7.43
C VAL A 322 -14.69 -14.22 7.76
N ARG A 323 -15.95 -14.29 7.34
CA ARG A 323 -16.83 -15.43 7.61
C ARG A 323 -16.32 -16.71 6.96
N GLU A 324 -15.90 -16.65 5.69
CA GLU A 324 -15.34 -17.79 4.95
C GLU A 324 -14.08 -18.37 5.68
N VAL A 325 -13.21 -17.50 6.20
CA VAL A 325 -12.01 -17.91 6.93
C VAL A 325 -12.35 -18.50 8.31
N PHE A 326 -13.27 -17.87 9.04
CA PHE A 326 -13.67 -18.36 10.37
C PHE A 326 -14.31 -19.75 10.30
N ASP A 327 -15.16 -19.97 9.31
CA ASP A 327 -15.81 -21.28 9.10
C ASP A 327 -14.76 -22.33 8.73
N ALA A 328 -13.81 -22.01 7.86
CA ALA A 328 -12.77 -22.94 7.41
C ALA A 328 -11.77 -23.31 8.53
N LEU A 329 -11.36 -22.34 9.33
CA LEU A 329 -10.37 -22.54 10.41
C LEU A 329 -11.01 -22.90 11.74
N LYS A 330 -12.36 -22.91 11.84
CA LYS A 330 -13.11 -23.15 13.10
C LYS A 330 -12.62 -22.24 14.21
N VAL A 331 -12.51 -20.95 13.92
CA VAL A 331 -11.95 -19.95 14.82
C VAL A 331 -12.81 -19.83 16.09
N THR A 332 -12.17 -19.86 17.24
CA THR A 332 -12.83 -19.80 18.58
C THR A 332 -12.27 -18.69 19.47
N ASP A 333 -11.31 -17.87 18.98
CA ASP A 333 -10.72 -16.80 19.77
C ASP A 333 -11.76 -15.71 20.09
N PRO A 334 -11.95 -15.32 21.37
CA PRO A 334 -12.92 -14.31 21.79
C PRO A 334 -12.76 -12.95 21.09
N VAL A 335 -11.57 -12.58 20.63
CA VAL A 335 -11.32 -11.30 19.96
C VAL A 335 -12.13 -11.17 18.66
N PHE A 336 -12.44 -12.29 18.02
CA PHE A 336 -13.25 -12.28 16.81
C PHE A 336 -14.75 -12.10 17.09
N GLU A 337 -15.22 -12.58 18.22
CA GLU A 337 -16.57 -12.26 18.70
C GLU A 337 -16.70 -10.77 19.01
N VAL A 338 -15.68 -10.18 19.64
CA VAL A 338 -15.59 -8.72 19.85
C VAL A 338 -15.66 -7.96 18.53
N ALA A 339 -14.90 -8.41 17.50
CA ALA A 339 -14.87 -7.76 16.20
C ALA A 339 -16.27 -7.77 15.52
N LEU A 340 -16.93 -8.92 15.45
CA LEU A 340 -18.25 -9.07 14.84
C LEU A 340 -19.31 -8.27 15.61
N ARG A 341 -19.25 -8.27 16.94
CA ARG A 341 -20.21 -7.54 17.76
C ARG A 341 -20.00 -6.04 17.72
N LEU A 342 -18.74 -5.58 17.69
CA LEU A 342 -18.39 -4.17 17.51
C LEU A 342 -18.88 -3.65 16.15
N GLU A 343 -18.66 -4.41 15.08
CA GLU A 343 -19.19 -4.10 13.75
C GLU A 343 -20.71 -3.92 13.79
N GLU A 344 -21.44 -4.91 14.31
CA GLU A 344 -22.89 -4.88 14.40
C GLU A 344 -23.39 -3.65 15.18
N MET A 345 -22.77 -3.35 16.32
CA MET A 345 -23.17 -2.21 17.14
C MET A 345 -22.87 -0.88 16.45
N ALA A 346 -21.70 -0.73 15.84
CA ALA A 346 -21.35 0.51 15.17
C ALA A 346 -22.20 0.77 13.92
N LEU A 347 -22.54 -0.26 13.16
CA LEU A 347 -23.42 -0.14 11.99
C LEU A 347 -24.86 0.23 12.33
N ASN A 348 -25.30 0.05 13.60
CA ASN A 348 -26.62 0.39 14.08
C ASN A 348 -26.64 1.60 15.03
N ASP A 349 -25.52 2.27 15.24
CA ASP A 349 -25.41 3.43 16.12
C ASP A 349 -25.50 4.74 15.32
N ASP A 350 -26.46 5.60 15.66
CA ASP A 350 -26.74 6.84 14.94
C ASP A 350 -25.52 7.76 14.81
N TYR A 351 -24.66 7.84 15.83
CA TYR A 351 -23.44 8.67 15.77
C TYR A 351 -22.47 8.22 14.67
N PHE A 352 -22.26 6.91 14.52
CA PHE A 352 -21.35 6.38 13.49
C PHE A 352 -21.98 6.47 12.11
N ILE A 353 -23.30 6.27 12.01
CA ILE A 353 -24.05 6.41 10.74
C ILE A 353 -24.01 7.86 10.26
N GLU A 354 -24.36 8.83 11.12
CA GLU A 354 -24.37 10.26 10.77
C GLU A 354 -22.98 10.76 10.37
N LYS A 355 -21.92 10.27 11.02
CA LYS A 355 -20.53 10.64 10.73
C LYS A 355 -19.87 9.76 9.67
N LYS A 356 -20.59 8.78 9.15
CA LYS A 356 -20.10 7.83 8.14
C LYS A 356 -18.82 7.10 8.59
N LEU A 357 -18.75 6.74 9.87
CA LEU A 357 -17.64 6.01 10.47
C LEU A 357 -17.89 4.49 10.36
N PHE A 358 -17.88 3.98 9.14
CA PHE A 358 -18.05 2.55 8.86
C PHE A 358 -16.76 1.78 9.02
N PRO A 359 -16.80 0.46 9.34
CA PRO A 359 -15.62 -0.39 9.29
C PRO A 359 -14.99 -0.37 7.89
N ASN A 360 -13.68 -0.23 7.83
CA ASN A 360 -12.93 -0.15 6.58
C ASN A 360 -12.13 -1.44 6.32
N VAL A 361 -11.37 -1.47 5.22
CA VAL A 361 -10.56 -2.63 4.85
C VAL A 361 -9.55 -3.04 5.92
N ASP A 362 -9.00 -2.08 6.69
CA ASP A 362 -7.97 -2.36 7.70
C ASP A 362 -8.54 -3.10 8.92
N PHE A 363 -9.81 -2.80 9.29
CA PHE A 363 -10.51 -3.52 10.34
C PHE A 363 -10.62 -5.01 10.01
N TYR A 364 -11.15 -5.33 8.84
CA TYR A 364 -11.38 -6.73 8.44
C TYR A 364 -10.09 -7.46 8.10
N SER A 365 -9.14 -6.83 7.42
CA SER A 365 -7.88 -7.48 7.08
C SER A 365 -7.07 -7.84 8.33
N GLY A 366 -7.05 -6.96 9.34
CA GLY A 366 -6.40 -7.26 10.62
C GLY A 366 -6.98 -8.50 11.29
N VAL A 367 -8.31 -8.61 11.32
CA VAL A 367 -9.02 -9.77 11.89
C VAL A 367 -8.70 -11.06 11.11
N ILE A 368 -8.73 -11.02 9.76
CA ILE A 368 -8.41 -12.18 8.92
C ILE A 368 -6.96 -12.62 9.13
N LEU A 369 -6.01 -11.70 9.07
CA LEU A 369 -4.59 -12.00 9.20
C LEU A 369 -4.27 -12.61 10.57
N SER A 370 -4.90 -12.11 11.63
CA SER A 370 -4.78 -12.70 12.97
C SER A 370 -5.35 -14.12 13.03
N ALA A 371 -6.53 -14.35 12.43
CA ALA A 371 -7.16 -15.67 12.38
C ALA A 371 -6.31 -16.71 11.62
N ILE A 372 -5.59 -16.27 10.59
CA ILE A 372 -4.64 -17.12 9.84
C ILE A 372 -3.38 -17.43 10.66
N GLY A 373 -3.05 -16.61 11.66
CA GLY A 373 -1.89 -16.82 12.54
C GLY A 373 -0.71 -15.87 12.29
N PHE A 374 -0.90 -14.80 11.52
CA PHE A 374 0.13 -13.77 11.38
C PHE A 374 0.22 -12.91 12.64
N PRO A 375 1.42 -12.66 13.18
CA PRO A 375 1.59 -11.65 14.22
C PRO A 375 1.34 -10.24 13.67
N THR A 376 0.88 -9.33 14.51
CA THR A 376 0.57 -7.94 14.11
C THR A 376 1.74 -7.23 13.43
N THR A 377 2.97 -7.52 13.85
CA THR A 377 4.19 -6.98 13.24
C THR A 377 4.36 -7.31 11.75
N MET A 378 3.67 -8.36 11.26
CA MET A 378 3.67 -8.75 9.85
C MET A 378 2.63 -8.00 9.01
N PHE A 379 1.64 -7.36 9.59
CA PHE A 379 0.50 -6.79 8.84
C PHE A 379 0.93 -5.75 7.81
N THR A 380 1.75 -4.77 8.23
CA THR A 380 2.28 -3.76 7.30
C THR A 380 3.24 -4.38 6.27
N ALA A 381 3.96 -5.46 6.63
CA ALA A 381 4.80 -6.19 5.68
C ALA A 381 3.98 -6.89 4.59
N LEU A 382 2.82 -7.45 4.94
CA LEU A 382 1.87 -8.04 3.98
C LEU A 382 1.25 -6.97 3.08
N PHE A 383 0.96 -5.81 3.65
CA PHE A 383 0.53 -4.65 2.89
C PHE A 383 1.60 -4.23 1.87
N ALA A 384 2.87 -4.14 2.28
CA ALA A 384 3.98 -3.82 1.37
C ALA A 384 4.13 -4.85 0.25
N LEU A 385 3.97 -6.16 0.57
CA LEU A 385 3.98 -7.24 -0.41
C LEU A 385 2.91 -6.99 -1.49
N ALA A 386 1.67 -6.81 -1.08
CA ALA A 386 0.54 -6.58 -1.96
C ALA A 386 0.71 -5.30 -2.81
N ARG A 387 1.13 -4.20 -2.18
CA ARG A 387 1.30 -2.88 -2.78
C ARG A 387 2.47 -2.79 -3.76
N THR A 388 3.40 -3.73 -3.72
CA THR A 388 4.57 -3.72 -4.59
C THR A 388 4.21 -3.65 -6.06
N VAL A 389 3.18 -4.34 -6.51
CA VAL A 389 2.75 -4.28 -7.92
C VAL A 389 2.26 -2.89 -8.31
N GLY A 390 1.48 -2.23 -7.44
CA GLY A 390 1.03 -0.86 -7.65
C GLY A 390 2.20 0.13 -7.70
N TRP A 391 3.13 0.03 -6.76
CA TRP A 391 4.33 0.87 -6.77
C TRP A 391 5.16 0.68 -8.04
N VAL A 392 5.33 -0.55 -8.49
CA VAL A 392 6.07 -0.87 -9.71
C VAL A 392 5.36 -0.33 -10.93
N ALA A 393 4.03 -0.48 -11.02
CA ALA A 393 3.23 0.05 -12.13
C ALA A 393 3.28 1.58 -12.16
N GLN A 394 3.13 2.25 -11.01
CA GLN A 394 3.25 3.70 -10.86
C GLN A 394 4.64 4.23 -11.23
N TRP A 395 5.70 3.49 -10.85
CA TRP A 395 7.06 3.82 -11.23
C TRP A 395 7.29 3.67 -12.74
N ASN A 396 6.82 2.57 -13.35
CA ASN A 396 6.92 2.35 -14.80
C ASN A 396 6.19 3.42 -15.62
N GLU A 397 4.97 3.77 -15.18
CA GLU A 397 4.20 4.84 -15.82
C GLU A 397 4.96 6.17 -15.79
N MET A 398 5.49 6.55 -14.62
CA MET A 398 6.26 7.78 -14.45
C MET A 398 7.54 7.78 -15.32
N ILE A 399 8.34 6.71 -15.31
CA ILE A 399 9.58 6.63 -16.09
C ILE A 399 9.31 6.66 -17.60
N SER A 400 8.14 6.20 -18.02
CA SER A 400 7.73 6.18 -19.42
C SER A 400 7.12 7.51 -19.89
N ASP A 401 6.82 8.43 -18.98
CA ASP A 401 6.26 9.75 -19.31
C ASP A 401 7.36 10.71 -19.81
N PRO A 402 7.34 11.16 -21.08
CA PRO A 402 8.31 12.10 -21.60
C PRO A 402 8.27 13.48 -20.95
N ALA A 403 7.17 13.83 -20.28
CA ALA A 403 7.01 15.08 -19.53
C ALA A 403 7.59 15.02 -18.11
N GLN A 404 8.07 13.83 -17.69
CA GLN A 404 8.64 13.60 -16.37
C GLN A 404 9.81 14.54 -16.07
N LYS A 405 9.81 15.07 -14.87
CA LYS A 405 10.90 15.91 -14.32
C LYS A 405 11.23 15.47 -12.91
N ILE A 406 12.48 15.72 -12.51
CA ILE A 406 12.89 15.52 -11.11
C ILE A 406 11.99 16.33 -10.17
N GLY A 407 11.41 15.66 -9.19
CA GLY A 407 10.58 16.27 -8.16
C GLY A 407 11.43 17.13 -7.23
N ARG A 408 11.17 18.45 -7.24
CA ARG A 408 11.84 19.41 -6.36
C ARG A 408 10.80 20.41 -5.85
N PRO A 409 10.06 20.09 -4.77
CA PRO A 409 9.12 21.02 -4.16
C PRO A 409 9.77 22.34 -3.76
N ARG A 410 9.00 23.41 -3.74
CA ARG A 410 9.41 24.70 -3.20
C ARG A 410 9.06 24.79 -1.71
N GLN A 411 9.71 25.72 -1.01
CA GLN A 411 9.41 25.98 0.40
C GLN A 411 9.19 27.47 0.64
N LEU A 412 8.32 27.80 1.59
CA LEU A 412 8.25 29.12 2.20
C LEU A 412 9.33 29.20 3.29
N TYR A 413 10.36 29.98 3.06
CA TYR A 413 11.41 30.15 4.04
C TYR A 413 10.96 31.11 5.17
N THR A 414 11.02 30.65 6.40
CA THR A 414 10.61 31.38 7.60
C THR A 414 11.78 31.61 8.59
N GLY A 415 12.99 31.24 8.19
CA GLY A 415 14.20 31.42 9.01
C GLY A 415 14.71 32.86 8.99
N PRO A 416 15.79 33.13 9.72
CA PRO A 416 16.43 34.43 9.73
C PRO A 416 16.89 34.86 8.33
N THR A 417 16.91 36.17 8.10
CA THR A 417 17.56 36.76 6.92
C THR A 417 19.07 36.52 6.96
N GLN A 418 19.78 36.97 5.93
CA GLN A 418 21.23 36.83 5.86
C GLN A 418 21.89 37.39 7.14
N ARG A 419 22.79 36.60 7.71
CA ARG A 419 23.63 36.97 8.86
C ARG A 419 25.08 36.64 8.56
N ASP A 420 25.98 37.44 9.06
CA ASP A 420 27.40 37.16 8.97
C ASP A 420 27.81 36.03 9.91
N TYR A 421 28.79 35.27 9.48
CA TYR A 421 29.40 34.27 10.34
C TYR A 421 30.22 34.92 11.44
N VAL A 422 29.95 34.52 12.68
CA VAL A 422 30.76 34.93 13.84
C VAL A 422 31.55 33.71 14.30
N PRO A 423 32.90 33.80 14.42
CA PRO A 423 33.73 32.70 14.96
C PRO A 423 33.28 32.27 16.35
N VAL A 424 33.48 30.98 16.67
CA VAL A 424 32.97 30.39 17.92
C VAL A 424 33.51 31.11 19.16
N GLU A 425 34.73 31.64 19.09
CA GLU A 425 35.40 32.36 20.16
C GLU A 425 34.81 33.78 20.39
N GLN A 426 33.89 34.23 19.52
CA GLN A 426 33.26 35.56 19.55
C GLN A 426 31.75 35.52 19.72
N ARG A 427 31.15 34.32 19.91
CA ARG A 427 29.71 34.11 20.08
C ARG A 427 29.26 34.30 21.52
#